data_3d331b0052ecb64f81f3dcfe06902471
#
_entry.id   3d331b0052ecb64f81f3dcfe06902471
#
_cell.length_a   1.000
_cell.length_b   1.000
_cell.length_c   1.000
_cell.angle_alpha   90.00
_cell.angle_beta   90.00
_cell.angle_gamma   90.00
#
_symmetry.space_group_name_H-M   'P 1'
#
loop_
_entity.id
_entity.type
_entity.pdbx_description
1 polymer ?
#
loop_
_entity_poly.entity_id
_entity_poly.type
_entity_poly.pdbx_seq_one_letter_code
_entity_poly.pdbx_strand_id
1 'polypeptide(L)'
;FAILDDLKPDALHINTEGPLGVAARSYAQKNKIGYTTAFQTRFPEYIKARTGIPLSWTYAFLRWFHKHSKRVLVPSKTVQEDLIKWNVGKPEVWSLGVDLSTFQSKKRAARKKKVYVCTSRLAIEKNLDAFLSLKLDGEKWMIGSGPEEKRLREKYPDVKFFGNKSHEEIAKIYQECDYFVFPSKTDTFGLVLLEAMACGLPVAAYNVSGPKDVVGNTTGAVLADDLGEACKEVKKLRSDDAIQHAKKYSWKKVSLGFEKLLIFKNKH
;
A
#
# COMPACT_ATOMS: atom_id res chain seq x y z
N PHE A 1 -12.66 18.06 21.30
CA PHE A 1 -11.68 18.01 22.40
C PHE A 1 -12.19 17.14 23.56
N ALA A 2 -13.49 17.18 23.91
CA ALA A 2 -14.07 16.40 25.01
C ALA A 2 -13.60 14.93 25.04
N ILE A 3 -13.63 14.22 23.90
CA ILE A 3 -13.18 12.83 23.81
C ILE A 3 -11.72 12.65 24.26
N LEU A 4 -10.81 13.56 23.90
CA LEU A 4 -9.39 13.47 24.30
C LEU A 4 -9.18 13.88 25.75
N ASP A 5 -10.02 14.78 26.27
CA ASP A 5 -10.00 15.16 27.69
C ASP A 5 -10.47 14.00 28.59
N ASP A 6 -11.49 13.24 28.15
CA ASP A 6 -12.00 12.07 28.87
C ASP A 6 -11.03 10.88 28.79
N LEU A 7 -10.46 10.61 27.61
CA LEU A 7 -9.55 9.48 27.40
C LEU A 7 -8.18 9.66 28.06
N LYS A 8 -7.70 10.90 28.23
CA LYS A 8 -6.37 11.24 28.78
C LYS A 8 -5.26 10.34 28.22
N PRO A 9 -5.07 10.28 26.88
CA PRO A 9 -4.18 9.29 26.26
C PRO A 9 -2.73 9.47 26.71
N ASP A 10 -2.01 8.34 26.87
CA ASP A 10 -0.58 8.34 27.19
C ASP A 10 0.28 8.70 25.98
N ALA A 11 -0.18 8.39 24.77
CA ALA A 11 0.45 8.75 23.51
C ALA A 11 -0.61 9.20 22.50
N LEU A 12 -0.26 10.16 21.63
CA LEU A 12 -1.14 10.64 20.57
C LEU A 12 -0.49 10.43 19.21
N HIS A 13 -1.18 9.68 18.35
CA HIS A 13 -0.82 9.52 16.96
C HIS A 13 -1.94 10.04 16.05
N ILE A 14 -1.61 10.92 15.11
CA ILE A 14 -2.56 11.56 14.20
C ILE A 14 -2.37 10.98 12.80
N ASN A 15 -3.30 10.13 12.38
CA ASN A 15 -3.20 9.33 11.14
C ASN A 15 -3.87 9.98 9.92
N THR A 16 -4.26 11.25 9.99
CA THR A 16 -4.90 11.97 8.88
C THR A 16 -4.62 13.46 8.95
N GLU A 17 -4.42 14.09 7.80
CA GLU A 17 -4.28 15.54 7.66
C GLU A 17 -5.63 16.27 7.49
N GLY A 18 -6.73 15.53 7.53
CA GLY A 18 -8.09 16.08 7.43
C GLY A 18 -8.55 16.85 8.68
N PRO A 19 -9.81 17.29 8.71
CA PRO A 19 -10.34 18.14 9.79
C PRO A 19 -10.16 17.56 11.20
N LEU A 20 -10.34 16.25 11.37
CA LEU A 20 -10.10 15.55 12.65
C LEU A 20 -8.64 15.61 13.06
N GLY A 21 -7.72 15.45 12.11
CA GLY A 21 -6.27 15.55 12.36
C GLY A 21 -5.86 16.97 12.76
N VAL A 22 -6.43 17.99 12.10
CA VAL A 22 -6.20 19.39 12.47
C VAL A 22 -6.71 19.67 13.89
N ALA A 23 -7.88 19.16 14.26
CA ALA A 23 -8.43 19.29 15.62
C ALA A 23 -7.54 18.58 16.66
N ALA A 24 -7.11 17.35 16.40
CA ALA A 24 -6.21 16.61 17.28
C ALA A 24 -4.85 17.29 17.45
N ARG A 25 -4.28 17.84 16.35
CA ARG A 25 -3.06 18.64 16.36
C ARG A 25 -3.22 19.89 17.24
N SER A 26 -4.33 20.63 17.09
CA SER A 26 -4.61 21.83 17.89
C SER A 26 -4.77 21.49 19.36
N TYR A 27 -5.43 20.38 19.68
CA TYR A 27 -5.54 19.86 21.05
C TYR A 27 -4.16 19.55 21.65
N ALA A 28 -3.33 18.81 20.93
CA ALA A 28 -1.99 18.45 21.38
C ALA A 28 -1.12 19.67 21.66
N GLN A 29 -1.17 20.68 20.80
CA GLN A 29 -0.40 21.92 20.96
C GLN A 29 -0.89 22.73 22.16
N LYS A 30 -2.21 22.92 22.32
CA LYS A 30 -2.80 23.62 23.45
C LYS A 30 -2.41 22.98 24.79
N ASN A 31 -2.40 21.66 24.85
CA ASN A 31 -2.11 20.89 26.07
C ASN A 31 -0.62 20.49 26.20
N LYS A 32 0.26 20.98 25.32
CA LYS A 32 1.71 20.68 25.29
C LYS A 32 2.02 19.17 25.26
N ILE A 33 1.17 18.39 24.57
CA ILE A 33 1.33 16.95 24.41
C ILE A 33 2.23 16.69 23.20
N GLY A 34 3.30 15.90 23.39
CA GLY A 34 4.09 15.38 22.28
C GLY A 34 3.26 14.39 21.45
N TYR A 35 3.34 14.50 20.11
CA TYR A 35 2.57 13.62 19.23
C TYR A 35 3.37 13.22 18.00
N THR A 36 2.93 12.13 17.37
CA THR A 36 3.40 11.68 16.06
C THR A 36 2.28 11.84 15.03
N THR A 37 2.66 11.93 13.77
CA THR A 37 1.72 11.99 12.64
C THR A 37 2.07 10.91 11.62
N ALA A 38 1.18 10.61 10.69
CA ALA A 38 1.47 9.75 9.57
C ALA A 38 1.27 10.50 8.25
N PHE A 39 2.04 10.12 7.22
CA PHE A 39 1.82 10.46 5.83
C PHE A 39 1.82 9.17 5.01
N GLN A 40 0.62 8.67 4.68
CA GLN A 40 0.44 7.36 4.03
C GLN A 40 0.01 7.46 2.58
N THR A 41 -0.49 8.62 2.15
CA THR A 41 -1.04 8.81 0.81
C THR A 41 -0.45 10.07 0.19
N ARG A 42 -0.03 9.98 -1.07
CA ARG A 42 0.49 11.12 -1.85
C ARG A 42 -0.63 12.07 -2.26
N PHE A 43 -1.35 12.64 -1.30
CA PHE A 43 -2.42 13.61 -1.54
C PHE A 43 -1.99 14.79 -2.41
N PRO A 44 -0.79 15.38 -2.25
CA PRO A 44 -0.35 16.46 -3.11
C PRO A 44 -0.40 16.12 -4.60
N GLU A 45 0.10 14.95 -4.97
CA GLU A 45 0.13 14.45 -6.34
C GLU A 45 -1.29 14.17 -6.86
N TYR A 46 -2.16 13.59 -6.03
CA TYR A 46 -3.56 13.35 -6.42
C TYR A 46 -4.35 14.64 -6.58
N ILE A 47 -4.15 15.62 -5.70
CA ILE A 47 -4.79 16.94 -5.82
C ILE A 47 -4.32 17.61 -7.11
N LYS A 48 -3.01 17.65 -7.36
CA LYS A 48 -2.46 18.22 -8.60
C LYS A 48 -3.04 17.55 -9.85
N ALA A 49 -3.08 16.22 -9.88
CA ALA A 49 -3.60 15.47 -11.02
C ALA A 49 -5.08 15.74 -11.31
N ARG A 50 -5.89 16.02 -10.28
CA ARG A 50 -7.34 16.22 -10.40
C ARG A 50 -7.75 17.68 -10.57
N THR A 51 -7.00 18.61 -9.99
CA THR A 51 -7.41 20.01 -9.88
C THR A 51 -6.42 20.99 -10.52
N GLY A 52 -5.21 20.54 -10.86
CA GLY A 52 -4.13 21.39 -11.34
C GLY A 52 -3.44 22.25 -10.27
N ILE A 53 -3.87 22.16 -8.99
CA ILE A 53 -3.26 22.94 -7.90
C ILE A 53 -1.76 22.61 -7.79
N PRO A 54 -0.88 23.63 -7.72
CA PRO A 54 0.57 23.43 -7.63
C PRO A 54 0.98 22.62 -6.40
N LEU A 55 1.94 21.70 -6.56
CA LEU A 55 2.48 20.89 -5.45
C LEU A 55 3.04 21.76 -4.31
N SER A 56 3.59 22.92 -4.62
CA SER A 56 4.14 23.85 -3.62
C SER A 56 3.12 24.27 -2.56
N TRP A 57 1.85 24.45 -2.95
CA TRP A 57 0.78 24.85 -2.03
C TRP A 57 0.35 23.69 -1.12
N THR A 58 0.17 22.52 -1.69
CA THR A 58 -0.22 21.33 -0.92
C THR A 58 0.90 20.89 0.02
N TYR A 59 2.17 20.96 -0.42
CA TYR A 59 3.31 20.71 0.47
C TYR A 59 3.53 21.84 1.50
N ALA A 60 3.13 23.09 1.24
CA ALA A 60 3.12 24.13 2.25
C ALA A 60 2.13 23.81 3.39
N PHE A 61 0.94 23.30 3.05
CA PHE A 61 -0.02 22.79 4.04
C PHE A 61 0.56 21.63 4.84
N LEU A 62 1.21 20.64 4.20
CA LEU A 62 1.84 19.52 4.90
C LEU A 62 2.96 19.99 5.84
N ARG A 63 3.82 20.93 5.40
CA ARG A 63 4.83 21.53 6.29
C ARG A 63 4.20 22.15 7.53
N TRP A 64 3.13 22.93 7.35
CA TRP A 64 2.41 23.54 8.46
C TRP A 64 1.80 22.45 9.38
N PHE A 65 1.17 21.43 8.82
CA PHE A 65 0.51 20.38 9.59
C PHE A 65 1.50 19.57 10.42
N HIS A 66 2.61 19.14 9.83
CA HIS A 66 3.59 18.27 10.47
C HIS A 66 4.67 19.02 11.28
N LYS A 67 4.72 20.37 11.22
CA LYS A 67 5.79 21.19 11.82
C LYS A 67 6.13 20.87 13.29
N HIS A 68 5.13 20.62 14.10
CA HIS A 68 5.29 20.37 15.55
C HIS A 68 5.19 18.89 15.93
N SER A 69 5.00 18.02 14.97
CA SER A 69 5.07 16.58 15.17
C SER A 69 6.50 16.16 15.55
N LYS A 70 6.63 15.28 16.51
CA LYS A 70 7.94 14.74 16.91
C LYS A 70 8.51 13.81 15.84
N ARG A 71 7.63 13.06 15.16
CA ARG A 71 7.94 12.18 14.02
C ARG A 71 6.78 12.18 13.05
N VAL A 72 7.08 12.03 11.75
CA VAL A 72 6.10 11.80 10.68
C VAL A 72 6.31 10.37 10.18
N LEU A 73 5.40 9.46 10.50
CA LEU A 73 5.54 8.07 10.09
C LEU A 73 5.15 7.91 8.62
N VAL A 74 6.05 7.31 7.85
CA VAL A 74 5.90 7.12 6.40
C VAL A 74 6.05 5.63 6.04
N PRO A 75 5.33 5.13 5.01
CA PRO A 75 5.28 3.69 4.74
C PRO A 75 6.57 3.14 4.11
N SER A 76 7.40 3.98 3.49
CA SER A 76 8.56 3.53 2.73
C SER A 76 9.70 4.54 2.68
N LYS A 77 10.90 4.07 2.28
CA LYS A 77 12.09 4.92 2.10
C LYS A 77 11.89 5.99 1.05
N THR A 78 11.29 5.65 -0.08
CA THR A 78 11.05 6.62 -1.16
C THR A 78 10.14 7.76 -0.68
N VAL A 79 9.10 7.44 0.10
CA VAL A 79 8.23 8.48 0.69
C VAL A 79 8.98 9.31 1.73
N GLN A 80 9.87 8.70 2.51
CA GLN A 80 10.74 9.43 3.44
C GLN A 80 11.62 10.44 2.71
N GLU A 81 12.30 10.02 1.65
CA GLU A 81 13.16 10.87 0.83
C GLU A 81 12.39 12.02 0.18
N ASP A 82 11.16 11.77 -0.29
CA ASP A 82 10.30 12.80 -0.85
C ASP A 82 9.92 13.84 0.21
N LEU A 83 9.53 13.45 1.41
CA LEU A 83 9.20 14.38 2.47
C LEU A 83 10.42 15.19 2.94
N ILE A 84 11.62 14.60 2.95
CA ILE A 84 12.88 15.33 3.22
C ILE A 84 13.12 16.39 2.15
N LYS A 85 12.99 16.07 0.86
CA LYS A 85 13.13 17.04 -0.26
C LYS A 85 12.15 18.20 -0.13
N TRP A 86 10.92 17.93 0.30
CA TRP A 86 9.91 18.95 0.51
C TRP A 86 9.98 19.64 1.88
N ASN A 87 10.96 19.29 2.71
CA ASN A 87 11.16 19.81 4.08
C ASN A 87 9.90 19.67 4.96
N VAL A 88 9.29 18.49 4.95
CA VAL A 88 8.08 18.17 5.72
C VAL A 88 8.42 17.37 6.97
N GLY A 89 8.45 18.03 8.12
CA GLY A 89 8.61 17.42 9.44
C GLY A 89 9.88 16.57 9.60
N LYS A 90 9.77 15.52 10.42
CA LYS A 90 10.85 14.54 10.67
C LYS A 90 10.34 13.15 10.24
N PRO A 91 10.48 12.78 8.95
CA PRO A 91 9.94 11.52 8.45
C PRO A 91 10.76 10.32 8.95
N GLU A 92 10.07 9.33 9.51
CA GLU A 92 10.63 8.04 9.92
C GLU A 92 9.85 6.90 9.29
N VAL A 93 10.55 5.90 8.76
CA VAL A 93 9.92 4.76 8.08
C VAL A 93 9.25 3.84 9.09
N TRP A 94 7.96 3.62 8.90
CA TRP A 94 7.17 2.61 9.56
C TRP A 94 6.32 1.90 8.51
N SER A 95 6.70 0.66 8.19
CA SER A 95 6.03 -0.14 7.17
C SER A 95 4.65 -0.59 7.63
N LEU A 96 3.79 -0.92 6.66
CA LEU A 96 2.51 -1.55 6.92
C LEU A 96 2.68 -3.06 7.10
N GLY A 97 1.76 -3.69 7.86
CA GLY A 97 1.77 -5.11 8.13
C GLY A 97 0.71 -5.87 7.32
N VAL A 98 0.94 -7.17 7.14
CA VAL A 98 -0.02 -8.10 6.54
C VAL A 98 -0.55 -9.07 7.60
N ASP A 99 -1.84 -9.38 7.52
CA ASP A 99 -2.46 -10.40 8.37
C ASP A 99 -2.14 -11.80 7.83
N LEU A 100 -1.16 -12.44 8.46
CA LEU A 100 -0.73 -13.80 8.13
C LEU A 100 -1.71 -14.88 8.62
N SER A 101 -2.74 -14.53 9.39
CA SER A 101 -3.79 -15.46 9.76
C SER A 101 -4.86 -15.60 8.68
N THR A 102 -5.17 -14.49 8.01
CA THR A 102 -6.12 -14.45 6.88
C THR A 102 -5.43 -14.84 5.57
N PHE A 103 -4.29 -14.22 5.25
CA PHE A 103 -3.55 -14.46 4.02
C PHE A 103 -2.52 -15.60 4.21
N GLN A 104 -2.91 -16.81 3.85
CA GLN A 104 -2.09 -18.00 3.96
C GLN A 104 -2.01 -18.76 2.64
N SER A 105 -0.83 -19.28 2.36
CA SER A 105 -0.65 -20.18 1.22
C SER A 105 -1.30 -21.53 1.49
N LYS A 106 -1.94 -22.09 0.46
CA LYS A 106 -2.44 -23.47 0.42
C LYS A 106 -1.87 -24.20 -0.77
N LYS A 107 -1.81 -25.53 -0.67
CA LYS A 107 -1.46 -26.37 -1.82
C LYS A 107 -2.49 -26.17 -2.93
N ARG A 108 -2.03 -25.74 -4.10
CA ARG A 108 -2.90 -25.47 -5.25
C ARG A 108 -3.20 -26.74 -6.02
N ALA A 109 -4.43 -26.86 -6.50
CA ALA A 109 -4.77 -27.88 -7.47
C ALA A 109 -4.05 -27.62 -8.80
N ALA A 110 -3.63 -28.69 -9.48
CA ALA A 110 -3.07 -28.55 -10.83
C ALA A 110 -4.13 -27.98 -11.79
N ARG A 111 -3.78 -26.95 -12.54
CA ARG A 111 -4.63 -26.32 -13.56
C ARG A 111 -3.97 -26.40 -14.92
N LYS A 112 -4.79 -26.52 -15.99
CA LYS A 112 -4.30 -26.49 -17.36
C LYS A 112 -3.75 -25.12 -17.77
N LYS A 113 -4.36 -24.04 -17.27
CA LYS A 113 -3.96 -22.66 -17.53
C LYS A 113 -3.53 -21.96 -16.24
N LYS A 114 -2.49 -21.17 -16.33
CA LYS A 114 -2.04 -20.31 -15.24
C LYS A 114 -3.01 -19.16 -15.00
N VAL A 115 -3.08 -18.66 -13.78
CA VAL A 115 -3.95 -17.55 -13.39
C VAL A 115 -3.11 -16.38 -12.89
N TYR A 116 -3.26 -15.25 -13.57
CA TYR A 116 -2.68 -13.96 -13.20
C TYR A 116 -3.76 -13.10 -12.55
N VAL A 117 -3.54 -12.65 -11.34
CA VAL A 117 -4.54 -11.85 -10.59
C VAL A 117 -4.01 -10.46 -10.26
N CYS A 118 -4.89 -9.49 -10.32
CA CYS A 118 -4.68 -8.14 -9.80
C CYS A 118 -5.81 -7.79 -8.84
N THR A 119 -5.48 -7.13 -7.73
CA THR A 119 -6.44 -6.60 -6.77
C THR A 119 -6.21 -5.12 -6.59
N SER A 120 -7.20 -4.30 -6.92
CA SER A 120 -7.17 -2.87 -6.67
C SER A 120 -8.55 -2.23 -6.84
N ARG A 121 -8.67 -0.96 -6.40
CA ARG A 121 -9.77 -0.11 -6.86
C ARG A 121 -9.68 0.04 -8.38
N LEU A 122 -10.82 -0.09 -9.08
CA LEU A 122 -10.90 0.07 -10.54
C LEU A 122 -10.97 1.55 -10.89
N ALA A 123 -9.81 2.20 -10.97
CA ALA A 123 -9.66 3.64 -11.20
C ALA A 123 -8.47 3.91 -12.14
N ILE A 124 -8.50 5.06 -12.82
CA ILE A 124 -7.53 5.45 -13.86
C ILE A 124 -6.09 5.40 -13.34
N GLU A 125 -5.86 5.89 -12.11
CA GLU A 125 -4.54 5.94 -11.48
C GLU A 125 -3.91 4.56 -11.23
N LYS A 126 -4.71 3.48 -11.28
CA LYS A 126 -4.23 2.10 -11.10
C LYS A 126 -3.68 1.48 -12.39
N ASN A 127 -3.79 2.17 -13.53
CA ASN A 127 -3.17 1.76 -14.79
C ASN A 127 -3.53 0.33 -15.22
N LEU A 128 -4.79 -0.08 -15.01
CA LEU A 128 -5.24 -1.46 -15.18
C LEU A 128 -5.18 -1.93 -16.63
N ASP A 129 -5.35 -1.04 -17.60
CA ASP A 129 -5.21 -1.35 -19.01
C ASP A 129 -3.83 -1.97 -19.33
N ALA A 130 -2.76 -1.55 -18.64
CA ALA A 130 -1.42 -2.10 -18.82
C ALA A 130 -1.35 -3.61 -18.51
N PHE A 131 -2.11 -4.11 -17.54
CA PHE A 131 -2.21 -5.54 -17.25
C PHE A 131 -3.23 -6.24 -18.15
N LEU A 132 -4.42 -5.66 -18.29
CA LEU A 132 -5.54 -6.32 -18.95
C LEU A 132 -5.33 -6.50 -20.45
N SER A 133 -4.54 -5.62 -21.09
CA SER A 133 -4.18 -5.72 -22.51
C SER A 133 -3.08 -6.74 -22.81
N LEU A 134 -2.32 -7.22 -21.82
CA LEU A 134 -1.23 -8.17 -22.03
C LEU A 134 -1.74 -9.48 -22.63
N LYS A 135 -1.01 -10.00 -23.61
CA LYS A 135 -1.23 -11.35 -24.15
C LYS A 135 -0.43 -12.35 -23.30
N LEU A 136 -1.10 -12.96 -22.31
CA LEU A 136 -0.52 -13.93 -21.39
C LEU A 136 -1.02 -15.35 -21.75
N ASP A 137 -0.21 -16.35 -21.43
CA ASP A 137 -0.56 -17.78 -21.60
C ASP A 137 -1.40 -18.31 -20.44
N GLY A 138 -2.42 -17.57 -20.02
CA GLY A 138 -3.24 -17.87 -18.86
C GLY A 138 -4.48 -17.02 -18.76
N GLU A 139 -5.21 -17.21 -17.69
CA GLU A 139 -6.39 -16.42 -17.35
C GLU A 139 -5.99 -15.14 -16.61
N LYS A 140 -6.71 -14.07 -16.87
CA LYS A 140 -6.58 -12.80 -16.13
C LYS A 140 -7.77 -12.63 -15.21
N TRP A 141 -7.49 -12.46 -13.90
CA TRP A 141 -8.48 -12.26 -12.87
C TRP A 141 -8.31 -10.88 -12.23
N MET A 142 -9.44 -10.18 -12.04
CA MET A 142 -9.47 -8.85 -11.48
C MET A 142 -10.38 -8.79 -10.27
N ILE A 143 -9.86 -8.37 -9.11
CA ILE A 143 -10.60 -8.21 -7.86
C ILE A 143 -10.68 -6.73 -7.52
N GLY A 144 -11.88 -6.27 -7.15
CA GLY A 144 -12.17 -4.91 -6.77
C GLY A 144 -13.28 -4.29 -7.58
N SER A 145 -13.65 -3.07 -7.23
CA SER A 145 -14.68 -2.27 -7.89
C SER A 145 -14.20 -0.82 -8.04
N GLY A 146 -14.90 -0.04 -8.85
CA GLY A 146 -14.57 1.37 -9.02
C GLY A 146 -15.16 2.00 -10.28
N PRO A 147 -14.92 3.30 -10.51
CA PRO A 147 -15.53 4.05 -11.61
C PRO A 147 -15.20 3.49 -13.00
N GLU A 148 -14.06 2.81 -13.17
CA GLU A 148 -13.64 2.23 -14.44
C GLU A 148 -14.22 0.84 -14.72
N GLU A 149 -14.98 0.25 -13.81
CA GLU A 149 -15.42 -1.14 -13.90
C GLU A 149 -16.21 -1.44 -15.18
N LYS A 150 -17.20 -0.60 -15.51
CA LYS A 150 -18.02 -0.78 -16.71
C LYS A 150 -17.15 -0.77 -17.98
N ARG A 151 -16.31 0.25 -18.14
CA ARG A 151 -15.42 0.40 -19.28
C ARG A 151 -14.46 -0.80 -19.42
N LEU A 152 -13.88 -1.26 -18.31
CA LEU A 152 -12.91 -2.35 -18.33
C LEU A 152 -13.59 -3.70 -18.68
N ARG A 153 -14.80 -3.96 -18.16
CA ARG A 153 -15.56 -5.18 -18.52
C ARG A 153 -15.93 -5.21 -20.00
N GLU A 154 -16.37 -4.09 -20.57
CA GLU A 154 -16.70 -3.97 -21.98
C GLU A 154 -15.46 -4.15 -22.87
N LYS A 155 -14.33 -3.56 -22.47
CA LYS A 155 -13.09 -3.59 -23.25
C LYS A 155 -12.35 -4.94 -23.17
N TYR A 156 -12.48 -5.67 -22.06
CA TYR A 156 -11.77 -6.92 -21.77
C TYR A 156 -12.72 -8.04 -21.37
N PRO A 157 -13.57 -8.54 -22.28
CA PRO A 157 -14.62 -9.53 -21.96
C PRO A 157 -14.07 -10.88 -21.49
N ASP A 158 -12.83 -11.23 -21.87
CA ASP A 158 -12.17 -12.49 -21.48
C ASP A 158 -11.58 -12.45 -20.05
N VAL A 159 -11.60 -11.29 -19.38
CA VAL A 159 -11.10 -11.14 -18.01
C VAL A 159 -12.19 -11.49 -17.02
N LYS A 160 -11.84 -12.30 -16.00
CA LYS A 160 -12.76 -12.62 -14.93
C LYS A 160 -12.74 -11.55 -13.84
N PHE A 161 -13.84 -10.81 -13.70
CA PHE A 161 -14.00 -9.76 -12.69
C PHE A 161 -14.83 -10.27 -11.51
N PHE A 162 -14.31 -10.17 -10.30
CA PHE A 162 -14.94 -10.66 -9.06
C PHE A 162 -15.72 -9.57 -8.31
N GLY A 163 -15.55 -8.27 -8.67
CA GLY A 163 -16.11 -7.17 -7.90
C GLY A 163 -15.39 -6.96 -6.56
N ASN A 164 -16.03 -6.21 -5.65
CA ASN A 164 -15.51 -5.99 -4.30
C ASN A 164 -15.63 -7.26 -3.45
N LYS A 165 -14.59 -7.58 -2.67
CA LYS A 165 -14.47 -8.79 -1.86
C LYS A 165 -13.92 -8.48 -0.48
N SER A 166 -14.30 -9.28 0.54
CA SER A 166 -13.68 -9.23 1.87
C SER A 166 -12.24 -9.77 1.81
N HIS A 167 -11.43 -9.51 2.85
CA HIS A 167 -10.06 -10.03 2.92
C HIS A 167 -10.03 -11.56 2.88
N GLU A 168 -10.98 -12.23 3.54
CA GLU A 168 -11.11 -13.68 3.56
C GLU A 168 -11.47 -14.23 2.17
N GLU A 169 -12.35 -13.55 1.43
CA GLU A 169 -12.70 -13.92 0.06
C GLU A 169 -11.51 -13.70 -0.88
N ILE A 170 -10.78 -12.56 -0.74
CA ILE A 170 -9.56 -12.26 -1.51
C ILE A 170 -8.52 -13.37 -1.28
N ALA A 171 -8.29 -13.74 -0.01
CA ALA A 171 -7.34 -14.80 0.33
C ALA A 171 -7.70 -16.14 -0.33
N LYS A 172 -8.99 -16.50 -0.35
CA LYS A 172 -9.47 -17.71 -1.06
C LYS A 172 -9.22 -17.63 -2.56
N ILE A 173 -9.46 -16.48 -3.19
CA ILE A 173 -9.20 -16.29 -4.61
C ILE A 173 -7.69 -16.37 -4.89
N TYR A 174 -6.85 -15.73 -4.06
CA TYR A 174 -5.38 -15.80 -4.21
C TYR A 174 -4.85 -17.23 -4.12
N GLN A 175 -5.42 -18.07 -3.26
CA GLN A 175 -5.05 -19.48 -3.14
C GLN A 175 -5.31 -20.29 -4.42
N GLU A 176 -6.14 -19.78 -5.31
CA GLU A 176 -6.43 -20.37 -6.63
C GLU A 176 -5.56 -19.80 -7.76
N CYS A 177 -4.81 -18.71 -7.53
CA CYS A 177 -4.01 -18.01 -8.54
C CYS A 177 -2.55 -18.45 -8.52
N ASP A 178 -1.83 -18.21 -9.61
CA ASP A 178 -0.40 -18.54 -9.73
C ASP A 178 0.49 -17.32 -9.54
N TYR A 179 0.12 -16.16 -10.07
CA TYR A 179 0.94 -14.95 -10.07
C TYR A 179 0.10 -13.72 -9.75
N PHE A 180 0.69 -12.78 -9.02
CA PHE A 180 0.09 -11.48 -8.77
C PHE A 180 0.69 -10.43 -9.69
N VAL A 181 -0.13 -9.64 -10.37
CA VAL A 181 0.32 -8.56 -11.25
C VAL A 181 -0.09 -7.23 -10.67
N PHE A 182 0.88 -6.32 -10.53
CA PHE A 182 0.65 -5.00 -9.97
C PHE A 182 1.00 -3.90 -10.99
N PRO A 183 0.01 -3.40 -11.75
CA PRO A 183 0.23 -2.45 -12.83
C PRO A 183 0.31 -0.99 -12.38
N SER A 184 0.05 -0.68 -11.11
CA SER A 184 0.07 0.69 -10.60
C SER A 184 1.48 1.27 -10.56
N LYS A 185 1.58 2.56 -10.93
CA LYS A 185 2.83 3.35 -10.89
C LYS A 185 2.84 4.42 -9.79
N THR A 186 1.73 4.58 -9.06
CA THR A 186 1.50 5.74 -8.16
C THR A 186 1.29 5.35 -6.70
N ASP A 187 1.25 4.07 -6.38
CA ASP A 187 1.05 3.62 -5.00
C ASP A 187 2.28 3.92 -4.12
N THR A 188 2.03 4.32 -2.88
CA THR A 188 3.07 4.63 -1.89
C THR A 188 3.69 3.38 -1.28
N PHE A 189 2.92 2.30 -1.16
CA PHE A 189 3.34 1.04 -0.56
C PHE A 189 2.80 -0.17 -1.34
N GLY A 190 1.47 -0.34 -1.44
CA GLY A 190 0.86 -1.48 -2.12
C GLY A 190 0.73 -2.70 -1.20
N LEU A 191 -0.06 -2.57 -0.12
CA LEU A 191 -0.27 -3.65 0.86
C LEU A 191 -0.71 -4.98 0.21
N VAL A 192 -1.48 -4.91 -0.87
CA VAL A 192 -1.93 -6.09 -1.64
C VAL A 192 -0.78 -6.95 -2.19
N LEU A 193 0.44 -6.36 -2.35
CA LEU A 193 1.64 -7.11 -2.73
C LEU A 193 2.00 -8.13 -1.64
N LEU A 194 1.99 -7.68 -0.37
CA LEU A 194 2.30 -8.53 0.78
C LEU A 194 1.20 -9.58 1.03
N GLU A 195 -0.06 -9.20 0.83
CA GLU A 195 -1.22 -10.11 0.93
C GLU A 195 -1.12 -11.24 -0.10
N ALA A 196 -0.82 -10.91 -1.35
CA ALA A 196 -0.61 -11.89 -2.41
C ALA A 196 0.59 -12.79 -2.13
N MET A 197 1.73 -12.20 -1.71
CA MET A 197 2.94 -12.94 -1.37
C MET A 197 2.72 -13.88 -0.17
N ALA A 198 1.93 -13.47 0.83
CA ALA A 198 1.57 -14.32 1.98
C ALA A 198 0.77 -15.56 1.53
N CYS A 199 -0.05 -15.41 0.49
CA CYS A 199 -0.74 -16.53 -0.18
C CYS A 199 0.16 -17.34 -1.13
N GLY A 200 1.45 -17.01 -1.22
CA GLY A 200 2.44 -17.71 -2.06
C GLY A 200 2.36 -17.32 -3.54
N LEU A 201 1.89 -16.12 -3.89
CA LEU A 201 1.90 -15.61 -5.24
C LEU A 201 3.18 -14.80 -5.48
N PRO A 202 4.09 -15.24 -6.38
CA PRO A 202 5.13 -14.37 -6.88
C PRO A 202 4.55 -13.14 -7.58
N VAL A 203 5.25 -12.01 -7.47
CA VAL A 203 4.76 -10.70 -7.91
C VAL A 203 5.46 -10.24 -9.19
N ALA A 204 4.68 -9.77 -10.17
CA ALA A 204 5.16 -9.00 -11.32
C ALA A 204 4.67 -7.55 -11.21
N ALA A 205 5.59 -6.59 -11.22
CA ALA A 205 5.25 -5.17 -11.08
C ALA A 205 6.20 -4.26 -11.87
N TYR A 206 5.81 -2.98 -12.02
CA TYR A 206 6.72 -1.97 -12.52
C TYR A 206 7.83 -1.65 -11.50
N ASN A 207 9.04 -1.33 -12.00
CA ASN A 207 10.17 -0.90 -11.19
C ASN A 207 10.06 0.57 -10.78
N VAL A 208 9.04 0.87 -9.98
CA VAL A 208 8.72 2.22 -9.47
C VAL A 208 8.63 2.22 -7.96
N SER A 209 8.60 3.42 -7.35
CA SER A 209 8.35 3.55 -5.91
C SER A 209 7.05 2.83 -5.49
N GLY A 210 6.96 2.40 -4.25
CA GLY A 210 5.90 1.50 -3.79
C GLY A 210 6.29 0.04 -4.00
N PRO A 211 6.13 -0.56 -5.18
CA PRO A 211 6.64 -1.92 -5.42
C PRO A 211 8.12 -2.09 -5.09
N LYS A 212 8.98 -1.16 -5.54
CA LYS A 212 10.42 -1.21 -5.24
C LYS A 212 10.73 -1.20 -3.75
N ASP A 213 10.02 -0.38 -2.98
CA ASP A 213 10.22 -0.28 -1.53
C ASP A 213 9.74 -1.55 -0.79
N VAL A 214 8.66 -2.18 -1.29
CA VAL A 214 8.03 -3.33 -0.63
C VAL A 214 8.66 -4.64 -1.04
N VAL A 215 8.95 -4.84 -2.33
CA VAL A 215 9.41 -6.12 -2.87
C VAL A 215 10.72 -6.06 -3.65
N GLY A 216 11.41 -4.92 -3.70
CA GLY A 216 12.62 -4.74 -4.50
C GLY A 216 13.82 -5.61 -4.08
N ASN A 217 13.83 -6.08 -2.84
CA ASN A 217 14.92 -6.89 -2.28
C ASN A 217 14.47 -8.34 -1.99
N THR A 218 13.62 -8.92 -2.83
CA THR A 218 13.18 -10.32 -2.68
C THR A 218 13.31 -11.10 -3.98
N THR A 219 13.59 -12.39 -3.85
CA THR A 219 13.51 -13.36 -4.95
C THR A 219 12.09 -13.80 -5.27
N GLY A 220 11.10 -13.32 -4.52
CA GLY A 220 9.67 -13.60 -4.73
C GLY A 220 8.95 -12.59 -5.64
N ALA A 221 9.67 -11.63 -6.27
CA ALA A 221 9.09 -10.64 -7.16
C ALA A 221 10.01 -10.33 -8.35
N VAL A 222 9.41 -9.90 -9.47
CA VAL A 222 10.09 -9.30 -10.62
C VAL A 222 9.62 -7.87 -10.77
N LEU A 223 10.56 -6.94 -10.79
CA LEU A 223 10.33 -5.54 -11.11
C LEU A 223 10.99 -5.22 -12.47
N ALA A 224 10.22 -4.67 -13.40
CA ALA A 224 10.72 -4.27 -14.72
C ALA A 224 10.05 -2.99 -15.20
N ASP A 225 10.68 -2.32 -16.17
CA ASP A 225 10.11 -1.14 -16.82
C ASP A 225 8.97 -1.52 -17.79
N ASP A 226 8.99 -2.75 -18.30
CA ASP A 226 7.91 -3.38 -19.07
C ASP A 226 7.20 -4.44 -18.22
N LEU A 227 5.87 -4.28 -18.04
CA LEU A 227 5.06 -5.19 -17.23
C LEU A 227 4.91 -6.58 -17.87
N GLY A 228 4.92 -6.66 -19.20
CA GLY A 228 4.85 -7.92 -19.93
C GLY A 228 6.13 -8.75 -19.72
N GLU A 229 7.28 -8.09 -19.68
CA GLU A 229 8.55 -8.72 -19.32
C GLU A 229 8.52 -9.25 -17.88
N ALA A 230 8.07 -8.43 -16.93
CA ALA A 230 7.89 -8.86 -15.54
C ALA A 230 6.97 -10.10 -15.46
N CYS A 231 5.86 -10.13 -16.21
CA CYS A 231 4.95 -11.27 -16.27
C CYS A 231 5.53 -12.53 -16.92
N LYS A 232 6.54 -12.40 -17.79
CA LYS A 232 7.27 -13.56 -18.34
C LYS A 232 8.24 -14.13 -17.31
N GLU A 233 9.01 -13.27 -16.67
CA GLU A 233 10.06 -13.67 -15.74
C GLU A 233 9.50 -14.18 -14.39
N VAL A 234 8.35 -13.67 -13.92
CA VAL A 234 7.72 -14.11 -12.66
C VAL A 234 7.43 -15.61 -12.62
N LYS A 235 7.28 -16.26 -13.79
CA LYS A 235 7.04 -17.70 -13.90
C LYS A 235 8.20 -18.55 -13.39
N LYS A 236 9.41 -18.00 -13.34
CA LYS A 236 10.62 -18.66 -12.87
C LYS A 236 10.76 -18.64 -11.34
N LEU A 237 9.92 -17.86 -10.66
CA LEU A 237 10.03 -17.65 -9.23
C LEU A 237 9.30 -18.71 -8.42
N ARG A 238 9.73 -18.89 -7.17
CA ARG A 238 9.17 -19.87 -6.24
C ARG A 238 8.17 -19.20 -5.29
N SER A 239 7.06 -19.89 -5.03
CA SER A 239 6.06 -19.45 -4.03
C SER A 239 6.65 -19.28 -2.64
N ASP A 240 7.60 -20.15 -2.25
CA ASP A 240 8.23 -20.09 -0.93
C ASP A 240 8.97 -18.76 -0.70
N ASP A 241 9.64 -18.22 -1.72
CA ASP A 241 10.35 -16.95 -1.62
C ASP A 241 9.40 -15.78 -1.35
N ALA A 242 8.23 -15.79 -2.00
CA ALA A 242 7.17 -14.83 -1.76
C ALA A 242 6.66 -14.91 -0.30
N ILE A 243 6.35 -16.12 0.18
CA ILE A 243 5.88 -16.36 1.55
C ILE A 243 6.93 -15.88 2.59
N GLN A 244 8.19 -16.23 2.41
CA GLN A 244 9.25 -15.82 3.35
C GLN A 244 9.42 -14.30 3.38
N HIS A 245 9.24 -13.63 2.24
CA HIS A 245 9.26 -12.18 2.21
C HIS A 245 8.09 -11.57 3.00
N ALA A 246 6.84 -12.00 2.77
CA ALA A 246 5.66 -11.50 3.46
C ALA A 246 5.74 -11.68 4.99
N LYS A 247 6.33 -12.77 5.48
CA LYS A 247 6.54 -13.02 6.92
C LYS A 247 7.37 -11.95 7.64
N LYS A 248 8.19 -11.18 6.91
CA LYS A 248 8.95 -10.06 7.48
C LYS A 248 8.05 -8.90 7.90
N TYR A 249 6.86 -8.80 7.31
CA TYR A 249 5.89 -7.72 7.48
C TYR A 249 4.66 -8.14 8.30
N SER A 250 4.78 -9.13 9.21
CA SER A 250 3.66 -9.52 10.06
C SER A 250 3.20 -8.37 10.97
N TRP A 251 1.90 -8.25 11.21
CA TRP A 251 1.35 -7.24 12.11
C TRP A 251 2.05 -7.21 13.46
N LYS A 252 2.40 -8.37 14.03
CA LYS A 252 3.15 -8.45 15.30
C LYS A 252 4.46 -7.67 15.25
N LYS A 253 5.26 -7.82 14.20
CA LYS A 253 6.54 -7.10 14.04
C LYS A 253 6.33 -5.61 13.80
N VAL A 254 5.36 -5.27 12.97
CA VAL A 254 5.05 -3.89 12.59
C VAL A 254 4.50 -3.11 13.78
N SER A 255 3.62 -3.70 14.60
CA SER A 255 3.06 -3.08 15.80
C SER A 255 4.12 -2.79 16.86
N LEU A 256 5.05 -3.72 17.09
CA LEU A 256 6.19 -3.49 17.99
C LEU A 256 7.10 -2.35 17.50
N GLY A 257 7.27 -2.22 16.18
CA GLY A 257 7.96 -1.09 15.57
C GLY A 257 7.22 0.23 15.78
N PHE A 258 5.91 0.23 15.63
CA PHE A 258 5.06 1.41 15.85
C PHE A 258 5.14 1.93 17.27
N GLU A 259 5.00 1.03 18.25
CA GLU A 259 5.07 1.40 19.68
C GLU A 259 6.37 2.13 20.03
N LYS A 260 7.51 1.70 19.47
CA LYS A 260 8.82 2.34 19.68
C LYS A 260 8.90 3.75 19.09
N LEU A 261 8.06 4.06 18.11
CA LEU A 261 8.03 5.37 17.44
C LEU A 261 7.05 6.35 18.10
N LEU A 262 6.15 5.89 18.95
CA LEU A 262 5.23 6.73 19.70
C LEU A 262 5.96 7.60 20.73
N ILE A 263 5.36 8.73 21.07
CA ILE A 263 5.83 9.65 22.13
C ILE A 263 4.89 9.53 23.30
N PHE A 264 5.37 8.92 24.36
CA PHE A 264 4.62 8.75 25.60
C PHE A 264 4.83 9.93 26.56
N LYS A 265 3.79 10.31 27.31
CA LYS A 265 3.80 11.44 28.28
C LYS A 265 4.84 11.26 29.39
N ASN A 266 5.14 10.02 29.81
CA ASN A 266 5.89 9.70 31.03
C ASN A 266 7.16 8.87 30.79
N LYS A 267 7.72 8.84 29.55
CA LYS A 267 9.08 8.30 29.35
C LYS A 267 10.08 9.45 29.44
N HIS A 268 10.51 9.75 30.68
CA HIS A 268 11.74 10.49 30.97
C HIS A 268 12.94 9.58 30.78
#